data_adf8934dc10c77e49deb7abb63c3fac4
#
_entry.id   adf8934dc10c77e49deb7abb63c3fac4
#
_cell.length_a   1.000
_cell.length_b   1.000
_cell.length_c   1.000
_cell.angle_alpha   90.00
_cell.angle_beta   90.00
_cell.angle_gamma   90.00
#
_symmetry.space_group_name_H-M   'P 1'
#
loop_
_entity.id
_entity.type
_entity.pdbx_description
1 polymer ?
#
loop_
_entity_poly.entity_id
_entity_poly.type
_entity_poly.pdbx_seq_one_letter_code
_entity_poly.pdbx_strand_id
1 'polypeptide(L)'
;MPQKKLRLFMLLTSLILCLTAILPITAVHADESFKVNAKAAFAVDAESGKILYDQDGEKPMGIASITKIIGLYIVLDQVKEGKLTWDEKVPISDYAEKLSVVPDLSNVPLHKENSYTVKELFDSAFIQSANASMVALAEKIAGSETKFLELMKKQLKDWGINDATIVNASGLNNSYLGENRPEGTSETEENQMSAKDVAIVARHLILDFPEVLKVTNTTNETFGEGTQSPVEMVNWNWML
;
A
#
# COMPACT_ATOMS: atom_id res chain seq x y z
N MET A 1 2.45 40.58 -57.70
CA MET A 1 2.81 39.25 -58.24
C MET A 1 1.86 38.97 -59.42
N PRO A 2 2.35 38.58 -60.58
CA PRO A 2 1.44 38.27 -61.70
C PRO A 2 0.52 37.09 -61.32
N GLN A 3 -0.77 37.21 -61.61
CA GLN A 3 -1.83 36.28 -61.25
C GLN A 3 -1.53 34.79 -61.57
N LYS A 4 -0.73 34.54 -62.62
CA LYS A 4 -0.28 33.20 -62.99
C LYS A 4 0.62 32.53 -61.94
N LYS A 5 1.52 33.29 -61.30
CA LYS A 5 2.42 32.78 -60.23
C LYS A 5 1.63 32.48 -58.95
N LEU A 6 0.63 33.30 -58.63
CA LEU A 6 -0.23 33.05 -57.46
C LEU A 6 -1.11 31.78 -57.63
N ARG A 7 -1.67 31.55 -58.85
CA ARG A 7 -2.45 30.33 -59.16
C ARG A 7 -1.57 29.08 -59.12
N LEU A 8 -0.34 29.15 -59.62
CA LEU A 8 0.60 28.03 -59.59
C LEU A 8 1.01 27.70 -58.12
N PHE A 9 1.22 28.72 -57.29
CA PHE A 9 1.52 28.55 -55.87
C PHE A 9 0.36 27.92 -55.09
N MET A 10 -0.90 28.35 -55.33
CA MET A 10 -2.08 27.72 -54.74
C MET A 10 -2.28 26.29 -55.17
N LEU A 11 -2.02 25.96 -56.47
CA LEU A 11 -2.11 24.58 -56.96
C LEU A 11 -1.03 23.66 -56.32
N LEU A 12 0.19 24.17 -56.16
CA LEU A 12 1.27 23.41 -55.52
C LEU A 12 0.99 23.17 -54.00
N THR A 13 0.48 24.17 -53.31
CA THR A 13 0.11 24.02 -51.88
C THR A 13 -1.06 23.08 -51.67
N SER A 14 -2.06 23.11 -52.58
CA SER A 14 -3.19 22.19 -52.55
C SER A 14 -2.74 20.75 -52.84
N LEU A 15 -1.82 20.55 -53.77
CA LEU A 15 -1.26 19.23 -54.12
C LEU A 15 -0.45 18.64 -52.93
N ILE A 16 0.35 19.48 -52.24
CA ILE A 16 1.10 19.06 -51.04
C ILE A 16 0.14 18.68 -49.92
N LEU A 17 -0.95 19.45 -49.70
CA LEU A 17 -1.95 19.14 -48.68
C LEU A 17 -2.69 17.82 -48.99
N CYS A 18 -2.97 17.54 -50.26
CA CYS A 18 -3.59 16.27 -50.68
C CYS A 18 -2.63 15.08 -50.54
N LEU A 19 -1.32 15.25 -50.78
CA LEU A 19 -0.32 14.18 -50.61
C LEU A 19 -0.11 13.80 -49.13
N THR A 20 -0.21 14.74 -48.19
CA THR A 20 -0.12 14.45 -46.77
C THR A 20 -1.32 13.70 -46.20
N ALA A 21 -2.49 13.81 -46.87
CA ALA A 21 -3.72 13.09 -46.48
C ALA A 21 -3.73 11.61 -46.91
N ILE A 22 -2.78 11.18 -47.75
CA ILE A 22 -2.73 9.80 -48.32
C ILE A 22 -1.65 8.94 -47.59
N LEU A 23 -0.91 9.52 -46.62
CA LEU A 23 -0.03 8.69 -45.80
C LEU A 23 -0.90 7.71 -44.99
N PRO A 24 -0.73 6.39 -45.17
CA PRO A 24 -1.46 5.46 -44.32
C PRO A 24 -1.08 5.78 -42.90
N ILE A 25 -2.04 6.18 -42.08
CA ILE A 25 -1.89 6.12 -40.62
C ILE A 25 -1.73 4.62 -40.38
N THR A 26 -0.48 4.17 -40.26
CA THR A 26 -0.21 2.86 -39.71
C THR A 26 -0.81 2.91 -38.29
N ALA A 27 -2.01 2.32 -38.16
CA ALA A 27 -2.53 2.02 -36.85
C ALA A 27 -1.42 1.19 -36.18
N VAL A 28 -0.81 1.76 -35.17
CA VAL A 28 0.01 0.98 -34.27
C VAL A 28 -0.98 -0.02 -33.69
N HIS A 29 -0.98 -1.23 -34.25
CA HIS A 29 -1.64 -2.34 -33.59
C HIS A 29 -0.97 -2.41 -32.23
N ALA A 30 -1.73 -2.10 -31.18
CA ALA A 30 -1.35 -2.51 -29.86
C ALA A 30 -1.12 -4.02 -29.95
N ASP A 31 0.14 -4.41 -29.74
CA ASP A 31 0.59 -5.80 -29.69
C ASP A 31 -0.41 -6.59 -28.83
N GLU A 32 -0.62 -7.88 -29.13
CA GLU A 32 -1.57 -8.73 -28.38
C GLU A 32 -1.41 -8.42 -26.91
N SER A 33 -2.46 -7.90 -26.27
CA SER A 33 -2.38 -7.29 -24.96
C SER A 33 -1.71 -8.27 -24.00
N PHE A 34 -0.45 -7.98 -23.63
CA PHE A 34 0.26 -8.71 -22.59
C PHE A 34 -0.67 -8.87 -21.39
N LYS A 35 -0.91 -10.12 -21.00
CA LYS A 35 -1.73 -10.42 -19.82
C LYS A 35 -0.89 -11.16 -18.80
N VAL A 36 -0.97 -10.70 -17.57
CA VAL A 36 -0.37 -11.41 -16.42
C VAL A 36 -1.36 -12.43 -15.87
N ASN A 37 -0.85 -13.52 -15.30
CA ASN A 37 -1.68 -14.52 -14.63
C ASN A 37 -2.10 -14.02 -13.24
N ALA A 38 -2.96 -13.00 -13.23
CA ALA A 38 -3.53 -12.40 -12.03
C ALA A 38 -4.99 -12.00 -12.28
N LYS A 39 -5.80 -11.92 -11.22
CA LYS A 39 -7.20 -11.45 -11.31
C LYS A 39 -7.30 -9.97 -11.62
N ALA A 40 -6.35 -9.18 -11.11
CA ALA A 40 -6.14 -7.78 -11.44
C ALA A 40 -4.65 -7.45 -11.31
N ALA A 41 -4.17 -6.50 -12.09
CA ALA A 41 -2.81 -6.00 -11.99
C ALA A 41 -2.75 -4.55 -12.46
N PHE A 42 -1.95 -3.74 -11.76
CA PHE A 42 -1.76 -2.34 -12.09
C PHE A 42 -0.29 -1.96 -11.90
N ALA A 43 0.30 -1.30 -12.87
CA ALA A 43 1.65 -0.79 -12.78
C ALA A 43 1.69 0.69 -13.14
N VAL A 44 2.40 1.46 -12.34
CA VAL A 44 2.54 2.90 -12.48
C VAL A 44 4.01 3.29 -12.32
N ASP A 45 4.45 4.25 -13.10
CA ASP A 45 5.74 4.91 -12.87
C ASP A 45 5.66 5.75 -11.59
N ALA A 46 6.54 5.48 -10.64
CA ALA A 46 6.45 6.07 -9.32
C ALA A 46 6.63 7.60 -9.34
N GLU A 47 7.53 8.14 -10.17
CA GLU A 47 7.80 9.57 -10.22
C GLU A 47 6.71 10.35 -10.96
N SER A 48 6.40 9.94 -12.19
CA SER A 48 5.46 10.66 -13.06
C SER A 48 3.98 10.34 -12.80
N GLY A 49 3.68 9.20 -12.15
CA GLY A 49 2.32 8.69 -12.02
C GLY A 49 1.74 8.12 -13.32
N LYS A 50 2.56 7.97 -14.39
CA LYS A 50 2.11 7.41 -15.67
C LYS A 50 1.72 5.96 -15.51
N ILE A 51 0.53 5.60 -15.97
CA ILE A 51 0.06 4.21 -16.01
C ILE A 51 0.87 3.47 -17.08
N LEU A 52 1.51 2.38 -16.69
CA LEU A 52 2.31 1.50 -17.54
C LEU A 52 1.56 0.23 -17.90
N TYR A 53 0.68 -0.25 -17.02
CA TYR A 53 -0.13 -1.44 -17.24
C TYR A 53 -1.40 -1.38 -16.40
N ASP A 54 -2.51 -1.85 -16.98
CA ASP A 54 -3.81 -1.96 -16.31
C ASP A 54 -4.55 -3.22 -16.82
N GLN A 55 -4.83 -4.13 -15.90
CA GLN A 55 -5.67 -5.30 -16.11
C GLN A 55 -6.66 -5.37 -14.95
N ASP A 56 -7.93 -5.03 -15.20
CA ASP A 56 -8.99 -5.01 -14.18
C ASP A 56 -8.58 -4.23 -12.89
N GLY A 57 -7.72 -3.20 -13.06
CA GLY A 57 -7.05 -2.49 -11.97
C GLY A 57 -7.98 -1.75 -11.03
N GLU A 58 -9.19 -1.41 -11.46
CA GLU A 58 -10.20 -0.71 -10.64
C GLU A 58 -11.14 -1.66 -9.87
N LYS A 59 -10.99 -2.99 -10.07
CA LYS A 59 -11.87 -3.97 -9.41
C LYS A 59 -11.48 -4.17 -7.95
N PRO A 60 -12.38 -3.88 -6.97
CA PRO A 60 -12.11 -4.12 -5.57
C PRO A 60 -11.94 -5.62 -5.27
N MET A 61 -10.96 -5.96 -4.47
CA MET A 61 -10.67 -7.33 -4.02
C MET A 61 -10.12 -7.30 -2.59
N GLY A 62 -10.21 -8.42 -1.88
CA GLY A 62 -9.58 -8.60 -0.58
C GLY A 62 -8.07 -8.38 -0.67
N ILE A 63 -7.54 -7.46 0.14
CA ILE A 63 -6.13 -7.03 0.10
C ILE A 63 -5.29 -7.64 1.22
N ALA A 64 -5.92 -8.32 2.17
CA ALA A 64 -5.22 -8.94 3.30
C ALA A 64 -4.14 -8.01 3.91
N SER A 65 -2.96 -8.53 4.19
CA SER A 65 -1.86 -7.80 4.82
C SER A 65 -1.31 -6.60 4.04
N ILE A 66 -1.66 -6.43 2.78
CA ILE A 66 -1.36 -5.18 2.05
C ILE A 66 -1.96 -3.96 2.80
N THR A 67 -3.03 -4.16 3.54
CA THR A 67 -3.63 -3.16 4.44
C THR A 67 -2.61 -2.44 5.31
N LYS A 68 -1.60 -3.16 5.82
CA LYS A 68 -0.63 -2.61 6.78
C LYS A 68 0.16 -1.43 6.23
N ILE A 69 0.36 -1.35 4.91
CA ILE A 69 1.10 -0.22 4.31
C ILE A 69 0.41 1.13 4.57
N ILE A 70 -0.93 1.14 4.70
CA ILE A 70 -1.69 2.36 5.04
C ILE A 70 -1.42 2.76 6.49
N GLY A 71 -1.53 1.79 7.41
CA GLY A 71 -1.27 2.04 8.84
C GLY A 71 0.18 2.43 9.12
N LEU A 72 1.13 1.75 8.45
CA LEU A 72 2.56 2.05 8.60
C LEU A 72 2.96 3.40 7.97
N TYR A 73 2.27 3.85 6.92
CA TYR A 73 2.40 5.22 6.45
C TYR A 73 1.99 6.23 7.54
N ILE A 74 0.89 5.98 8.25
CA ILE A 74 0.46 6.86 9.35
C ILE A 74 1.50 6.87 10.48
N VAL A 75 2.11 5.74 10.82
CA VAL A 75 3.22 5.69 11.79
C VAL A 75 4.37 6.60 11.36
N LEU A 76 4.80 6.49 10.12
CA LEU A 76 5.87 7.33 9.53
C LEU A 76 5.51 8.82 9.60
N ASP A 77 4.28 9.17 9.26
CA ASP A 77 3.79 10.55 9.30
C ASP A 77 3.77 11.10 10.74
N GLN A 78 3.31 10.32 11.72
CA GLN A 78 3.35 10.71 13.14
C GLN A 78 4.80 10.91 13.65
N VAL A 79 5.74 10.08 13.19
CA VAL A 79 7.17 10.25 13.55
C VAL A 79 7.74 11.50 12.87
N LYS A 80 7.45 11.73 11.60
CA LYS A 80 7.87 12.92 10.85
C LYS A 80 7.34 14.21 11.46
N GLU A 81 6.11 14.19 11.96
CA GLU A 81 5.49 15.32 12.66
C GLU A 81 5.99 15.50 14.10
N GLY A 82 6.82 14.60 14.61
CA GLY A 82 7.32 14.63 15.98
C GLY A 82 6.28 14.31 17.06
N LYS A 83 5.15 13.71 16.68
CA LYS A 83 4.10 13.24 17.58
C LYS A 83 4.38 11.86 18.16
N LEU A 84 5.27 11.13 17.54
CA LEU A 84 5.74 9.81 17.92
C LEU A 84 7.26 9.75 17.74
N THR A 85 7.97 8.97 18.54
CA THR A 85 9.40 8.73 18.34
C THR A 85 9.69 7.25 18.19
N TRP A 86 10.75 6.90 17.47
CA TRP A 86 11.12 5.50 17.22
C TRP A 86 11.41 4.72 18.49
N ASP A 87 12.01 5.38 19.50
CA ASP A 87 12.41 4.77 20.78
C ASP A 87 11.26 4.70 21.78
N GLU A 88 10.14 5.33 21.48
CA GLU A 88 8.99 5.39 22.37
C GLU A 88 8.43 3.98 22.61
N LYS A 89 8.15 3.68 23.88
CA LYS A 89 7.63 2.37 24.27
C LYS A 89 6.13 2.27 24.02
N VAL A 90 5.72 1.13 23.51
CA VAL A 90 4.34 0.82 23.20
C VAL A 90 3.80 -0.17 24.21
N PRO A 91 2.75 0.18 24.96
CA PRO A 91 2.04 -0.77 25.81
C PRO A 91 1.39 -1.87 24.96
N ILE A 92 1.51 -3.10 25.40
CA ILE A 92 0.85 -4.23 24.74
C ILE A 92 -0.47 -4.54 25.46
N SER A 93 -1.58 -4.46 24.73
CA SER A 93 -2.91 -4.80 25.25
C SER A 93 -3.08 -6.32 25.39
N ASP A 94 -4.06 -6.74 26.21
CA ASP A 94 -4.46 -8.16 26.29
C ASP A 94 -4.85 -8.72 24.94
N TYR A 95 -5.44 -7.89 24.10
CA TYR A 95 -5.83 -8.26 22.75
C TYR A 95 -4.62 -8.48 21.83
N ALA A 96 -3.69 -7.50 21.78
CA ALA A 96 -2.49 -7.62 20.96
C ALA A 96 -1.62 -8.80 21.39
N GLU A 97 -1.46 -9.03 22.71
CA GLU A 97 -0.73 -10.18 23.24
C GLU A 97 -1.36 -11.51 22.81
N LYS A 98 -2.67 -11.68 23.00
CA LYS A 98 -3.39 -12.89 22.59
C LYS A 98 -3.33 -13.12 21.07
N LEU A 99 -3.52 -12.06 20.28
CA LEU A 99 -3.45 -12.12 18.81
C LEU A 99 -2.06 -12.54 18.34
N SER A 100 -1.00 -12.11 19.03
CA SER A 100 0.39 -12.35 18.65
C SER A 100 0.80 -13.83 18.63
N VAL A 101 0.09 -14.67 19.37
CA VAL A 101 0.38 -16.10 19.52
C VAL A 101 -0.67 -17.01 18.88
N VAL A 102 -1.62 -16.45 18.12
CA VAL A 102 -2.60 -17.25 17.38
C VAL A 102 -1.87 -18.06 16.30
N PRO A 103 -2.00 -19.40 16.29
CA PRO A 103 -1.39 -20.22 15.25
C PRO A 103 -1.84 -19.81 13.84
N ASP A 104 -0.99 -20.04 12.85
CA ASP A 104 -1.25 -19.80 11.43
C ASP A 104 -1.44 -18.33 11.03
N LEU A 105 -1.30 -17.38 11.96
CA LEU A 105 -1.26 -15.96 11.65
C LEU A 105 0.18 -15.43 11.64
N SER A 106 0.47 -14.52 10.70
CA SER A 106 1.75 -13.83 10.65
C SER A 106 1.91 -12.91 11.85
N ASN A 107 2.85 -13.23 12.75
CA ASN A 107 3.11 -12.47 13.97
C ASN A 107 4.57 -12.64 14.45
N VAL A 108 4.93 -11.78 15.40
CA VAL A 108 5.99 -12.01 16.39
C VAL A 108 5.30 -12.09 17.75
N PRO A 109 5.73 -12.95 18.70
CA PRO A 109 5.14 -13.02 20.03
C PRO A 109 5.31 -11.71 20.79
N LEU A 110 4.23 -11.17 21.30
CA LEU A 110 4.21 -9.98 22.16
C LEU A 110 3.85 -10.38 23.58
N HIS A 111 4.56 -9.85 24.57
CA HIS A 111 4.34 -10.08 25.99
C HIS A 111 4.19 -8.75 26.70
N LYS A 112 3.16 -8.60 27.53
CA LYS A 112 2.85 -7.33 28.24
C LYS A 112 3.94 -6.89 29.22
N GLU A 113 4.66 -7.86 29.78
CA GLU A 113 5.79 -7.59 30.67
C GLU A 113 7.04 -7.06 29.94
N ASN A 114 7.11 -7.23 28.64
CA ASN A 114 8.19 -6.72 27.81
C ASN A 114 7.89 -5.28 27.36
N SER A 115 8.92 -4.59 26.94
CA SER A 115 8.84 -3.19 26.52
C SER A 115 9.37 -3.07 25.11
N TYR A 116 8.46 -3.07 24.15
CA TYR A 116 8.79 -2.91 22.73
C TYR A 116 8.73 -1.46 22.30
N THR A 117 9.61 -1.05 21.40
CA THR A 117 9.62 0.28 20.81
C THR A 117 8.68 0.37 19.62
N VAL A 118 8.32 1.60 19.23
CA VAL A 118 7.63 1.89 17.97
C VAL A 118 8.40 1.29 16.80
N LYS A 119 9.74 1.40 16.80
CA LYS A 119 10.61 0.89 15.73
C LYS A 119 10.53 -0.63 15.60
N GLU A 120 10.68 -1.36 16.70
CA GLU A 120 10.60 -2.82 16.69
C GLU A 120 9.24 -3.31 16.16
N LEU A 121 8.14 -2.71 16.61
CA LEU A 121 6.80 -3.08 16.13
C LEU A 121 6.59 -2.70 14.65
N PHE A 122 7.09 -1.55 14.23
CA PHE A 122 7.05 -1.10 12.85
C PHE A 122 7.82 -2.07 11.92
N ASP A 123 9.05 -2.43 12.28
CA ASP A 123 9.88 -3.35 11.51
C ASP A 123 9.23 -4.73 11.42
N SER A 124 8.72 -5.25 12.55
CA SER A 124 8.04 -6.55 12.56
C SER A 124 6.76 -6.56 11.69
N ALA A 125 6.04 -5.45 11.63
CA ALA A 125 4.87 -5.32 10.77
C ALA A 125 5.24 -5.33 9.27
N PHE A 126 6.42 -4.80 8.89
CA PHE A 126 6.92 -4.87 7.51
C PHE A 126 7.58 -6.22 7.19
N ILE A 127 8.53 -6.67 8.02
CA ILE A 127 9.39 -7.83 7.73
C ILE A 127 8.62 -9.13 7.86
N GLN A 128 7.93 -9.32 9.00
CA GLN A 128 7.20 -10.54 9.35
C GLN A 128 5.70 -10.43 9.08
N SER A 129 5.24 -9.27 8.58
CA SER A 129 3.80 -8.98 8.43
C SER A 129 3.01 -9.13 9.74
N ALA A 130 3.62 -8.81 10.89
CA ALA A 130 3.07 -9.05 12.21
C ALA A 130 1.76 -8.30 12.45
N ASN A 131 0.66 -9.04 12.60
CA ASN A 131 -0.68 -8.48 12.76
C ASN A 131 -0.84 -7.78 14.12
N ALA A 132 -0.37 -8.43 15.19
CA ALA A 132 -0.47 -7.89 16.54
C ALA A 132 0.37 -6.62 16.72
N SER A 133 1.52 -6.53 16.04
CA SER A 133 2.34 -5.31 16.05
C SER A 133 1.61 -4.14 15.41
N MET A 134 0.88 -4.37 14.31
CA MET A 134 0.08 -3.32 13.69
C MET A 134 -1.07 -2.87 14.60
N VAL A 135 -1.74 -3.81 15.28
CA VAL A 135 -2.78 -3.49 16.29
C VAL A 135 -2.19 -2.66 17.44
N ALA A 136 -1.06 -3.07 18.01
CA ALA A 136 -0.41 -2.34 19.10
C ALA A 136 -0.01 -0.90 18.70
N LEU A 137 0.49 -0.71 17.48
CA LEU A 137 0.78 0.61 16.93
C LEU A 137 -0.50 1.44 16.73
N ALA A 138 -1.57 0.82 16.25
CA ALA A 138 -2.87 1.48 16.08
C ALA A 138 -3.45 1.96 17.43
N GLU A 139 -3.41 1.09 18.45
CA GLU A 139 -3.82 1.43 19.82
C GLU A 139 -2.96 2.54 20.42
N LYS A 140 -1.64 2.51 20.20
CA LYS A 140 -0.70 3.53 20.67
C LYS A 140 -1.02 4.91 20.08
N ILE A 141 -1.28 4.98 18.79
CA ILE A 141 -1.49 6.26 18.07
C ILE A 141 -2.88 6.84 18.34
N ALA A 142 -3.91 6.02 18.32
CA ALA A 142 -5.30 6.49 18.36
C ALA A 142 -6.06 6.11 19.65
N GLY A 143 -5.45 5.31 20.53
CA GLY A 143 -6.07 4.81 21.75
C GLY A 143 -6.99 3.60 21.53
N SER A 144 -7.33 3.26 20.29
CA SER A 144 -8.01 2.02 19.91
C SER A 144 -7.87 1.77 18.41
N GLU A 145 -7.99 0.50 17.99
CA GLU A 145 -7.99 0.14 16.56
C GLU A 145 -9.14 0.83 15.83
N THR A 146 -10.35 0.89 16.40
CA THR A 146 -11.52 1.57 15.81
C THR A 146 -11.22 3.04 15.45
N LYS A 147 -10.61 3.79 16.38
CA LYS A 147 -10.21 5.18 16.10
C LYS A 147 -9.07 5.28 15.09
N PHE A 148 -8.19 4.30 15.06
CA PHE A 148 -7.12 4.25 14.07
C PHE A 148 -7.67 4.03 12.65
N LEU A 149 -8.73 3.24 12.49
CA LEU A 149 -9.43 3.08 11.20
C LEU A 149 -9.95 4.40 10.65
N GLU A 150 -10.39 5.33 11.51
CA GLU A 150 -10.81 6.65 11.04
C GLU A 150 -9.63 7.44 10.45
N LEU A 151 -8.43 7.30 11.02
CA LEU A 151 -7.21 7.88 10.45
C LEU A 151 -6.87 7.23 9.12
N MET A 152 -6.94 5.89 9.01
CA MET A 152 -6.70 5.18 7.76
C MET A 152 -7.68 5.61 6.66
N LYS A 153 -8.97 5.66 6.96
CA LYS A 153 -10.01 6.08 6.01
C LYS A 153 -9.83 7.54 5.58
N LYS A 154 -9.47 8.41 6.53
CA LYS A 154 -9.15 9.81 6.21
C LYS A 154 -7.96 9.90 5.27
N GLN A 155 -6.89 9.17 5.55
CA GLN A 155 -5.68 9.17 4.72
C GLN A 155 -5.97 8.69 3.29
N LEU A 156 -6.75 7.63 3.13
CA LEU A 156 -7.18 7.14 1.82
C LEU A 156 -7.98 8.20 1.07
N LYS A 157 -8.92 8.87 1.75
CA LYS A 157 -9.72 9.95 1.18
C LYS A 157 -8.85 11.14 0.75
N ASP A 158 -7.85 11.50 1.53
CA ASP A 158 -6.90 12.57 1.20
C ASP A 158 -6.09 12.23 -0.08
N TRP A 159 -5.86 10.95 -0.36
CA TRP A 159 -5.27 10.46 -1.61
C TRP A 159 -6.27 10.24 -2.75
N GLY A 160 -7.55 10.60 -2.56
CA GLY A 160 -8.60 10.45 -3.56
C GLY A 160 -9.20 9.05 -3.67
N ILE A 161 -8.86 8.13 -2.77
CA ILE A 161 -9.42 6.78 -2.70
C ILE A 161 -10.70 6.83 -1.84
N ASN A 162 -11.86 6.58 -2.49
CA ASN A 162 -13.17 6.75 -1.84
C ASN A 162 -14.01 5.47 -1.79
N ASP A 163 -13.57 4.40 -2.42
CA ASP A 163 -14.27 3.13 -2.60
C ASP A 163 -13.62 1.95 -1.88
N ALA A 164 -12.53 2.21 -1.15
CA ALA A 164 -11.90 1.20 -0.30
C ALA A 164 -12.77 0.84 0.91
N THR A 165 -12.83 -0.44 1.22
CA THR A 165 -13.41 -0.96 2.47
C THR A 165 -12.29 -1.26 3.45
N ILE A 166 -12.24 -0.57 4.59
CA ILE A 166 -11.24 -0.77 5.65
C ILE A 166 -11.99 -1.06 6.96
N VAL A 167 -11.84 -2.27 7.47
CA VAL A 167 -12.56 -2.78 8.65
C VAL A 167 -11.64 -3.21 9.80
N ASN A 168 -10.33 -3.37 9.55
CA ASN A 168 -9.32 -3.56 10.60
C ASN A 168 -7.95 -3.07 10.13
N ALA A 169 -7.01 -2.87 11.06
CA ALA A 169 -5.70 -2.32 10.76
C ALA A 169 -4.70 -3.36 10.22
N SER A 170 -4.92 -4.64 10.48
CA SER A 170 -4.01 -5.73 10.14
C SER A 170 -4.22 -6.32 8.75
N GLY A 171 -5.46 -6.24 8.23
CA GLY A 171 -5.88 -6.90 6.99
C GLY A 171 -6.28 -8.36 7.19
N LEU A 172 -6.42 -8.82 8.41
CA LEU A 172 -7.02 -10.12 8.70
C LEU A 172 -8.50 -10.14 8.30
N ASN A 173 -9.00 -11.32 8.00
CA ASN A 173 -10.45 -11.50 7.95
C ASN A 173 -11.01 -11.29 9.37
N ASN A 174 -12.08 -10.54 9.51
CA ASN A 174 -12.66 -10.18 10.82
C ASN A 174 -13.06 -11.40 11.66
N SER A 175 -13.31 -12.56 11.04
CA SER A 175 -13.58 -13.81 11.76
C SER A 175 -12.43 -14.25 12.68
N TYR A 176 -11.17 -13.86 12.39
CA TYR A 176 -10.02 -14.14 13.26
C TYR A 176 -9.97 -13.21 14.49
N LEU A 177 -10.64 -12.07 14.46
CA LEU A 177 -10.59 -11.07 15.52
C LEU A 177 -11.64 -11.31 16.61
N GLY A 178 -12.66 -12.11 16.32
CA GLY A 178 -13.73 -12.46 17.26
C GLY A 178 -14.43 -11.21 17.83
N GLU A 179 -14.53 -11.16 19.15
CA GLU A 179 -15.14 -10.02 19.88
C GLU A 179 -14.29 -8.75 19.87
N ASN A 180 -12.98 -8.88 19.52
CA ASN A 180 -12.05 -7.73 19.45
C ASN A 180 -12.07 -7.02 18.10
N ARG A 181 -12.91 -7.47 17.16
CA ARG A 181 -13.03 -6.76 15.88
C ARG A 181 -13.49 -5.31 16.11
N PRO A 182 -13.03 -4.37 15.29
CA PRO A 182 -13.40 -2.97 15.43
C PRO A 182 -14.90 -2.76 15.45
N GLU A 183 -15.34 -1.84 16.31
CA GLU A 183 -16.76 -1.52 16.48
C GLU A 183 -17.40 -1.07 15.16
N GLY A 184 -18.63 -1.51 14.90
CA GLY A 184 -19.36 -1.20 13.68
C GLY A 184 -19.01 -2.09 12.49
N THR A 185 -18.14 -3.11 12.67
CA THR A 185 -17.81 -4.09 11.62
C THR A 185 -18.43 -5.46 11.88
N SER A 186 -18.65 -6.26 10.84
CA SER A 186 -19.17 -7.63 10.96
C SER A 186 -18.05 -8.68 10.88
N GLU A 187 -18.35 -9.89 11.34
CA GLU A 187 -17.43 -11.03 11.33
C GLU A 187 -17.01 -11.44 9.91
N THR A 188 -17.88 -11.26 8.93
CA THR A 188 -17.66 -11.69 7.54
C THR A 188 -16.97 -10.63 6.68
N GLU A 189 -16.70 -9.44 7.23
CA GLU A 189 -16.02 -8.37 6.49
C GLU A 189 -14.52 -8.55 6.45
N GLU A 190 -13.94 -8.08 5.37
CA GLU A 190 -12.50 -8.00 5.14
C GLU A 190 -12.15 -6.68 4.43
N ASN A 191 -10.88 -6.28 4.52
CA ASN A 191 -10.40 -5.09 3.82
C ASN A 191 -10.36 -5.33 2.31
N GLN A 192 -10.92 -4.39 1.54
CA GLN A 192 -10.96 -4.46 0.08
C GLN A 192 -10.50 -3.16 -0.54
N MET A 193 -9.69 -3.28 -1.58
CA MET A 193 -9.23 -2.18 -2.43
C MET A 193 -9.00 -2.68 -3.85
N SER A 194 -8.95 -1.77 -4.80
CA SER A 194 -8.52 -2.07 -6.16
C SER A 194 -6.99 -2.14 -6.28
N ALA A 195 -6.46 -2.81 -7.30
CA ALA A 195 -5.02 -2.85 -7.57
C ALA A 195 -4.46 -1.43 -7.86
N LYS A 196 -5.27 -0.58 -8.48
CA LYS A 196 -4.95 0.84 -8.73
C LYS A 196 -4.79 1.61 -7.40
N ASP A 197 -5.71 1.44 -6.45
CA ASP A 197 -5.62 2.11 -5.16
C ASP A 197 -4.43 1.64 -4.34
N VAL A 198 -4.15 0.33 -4.35
CA VAL A 198 -2.94 -0.22 -3.75
C VAL A 198 -1.68 0.42 -4.36
N ALA A 199 -1.63 0.61 -5.68
CA ALA A 199 -0.51 1.28 -6.33
C ALA A 199 -0.40 2.76 -5.93
N ILE A 200 -1.51 3.48 -5.73
CA ILE A 200 -1.53 4.85 -5.22
C ILE A 200 -0.94 4.90 -3.80
N VAL A 201 -1.40 4.02 -2.90
CA VAL A 201 -0.89 3.94 -1.52
C VAL A 201 0.61 3.63 -1.51
N ALA A 202 1.04 2.62 -2.27
CA ALA A 202 2.45 2.24 -2.35
C ALA A 202 3.32 3.37 -2.92
N ARG A 203 2.81 4.10 -3.91
CA ARG A 203 3.49 5.26 -4.50
C ARG A 203 3.70 6.36 -3.45
N HIS A 204 2.68 6.71 -2.68
CA HIS A 204 2.80 7.67 -1.59
C HIS A 204 3.84 7.21 -0.57
N LEU A 205 3.77 5.96 -0.13
CA LEU A 205 4.72 5.42 0.84
C LEU A 205 6.18 5.57 0.37
N ILE A 206 6.47 5.21 -0.88
CA ILE A 206 7.84 5.23 -1.42
C ILE A 206 8.34 6.66 -1.66
N LEU A 207 7.47 7.57 -2.14
CA LEU A 207 7.87 8.94 -2.46
C LEU A 207 8.01 9.82 -1.21
N ASP A 208 7.11 9.66 -0.24
CA ASP A 208 7.07 10.49 0.96
C ASP A 208 8.07 10.01 2.03
N PHE A 209 8.40 8.68 2.00
CA PHE A 209 9.25 7.99 2.97
C PHE A 209 10.16 6.95 2.30
N PRO A 210 11.09 7.37 1.42
CA PRO A 210 11.94 6.44 0.66
C PRO A 210 12.83 5.55 1.55
N GLU A 211 13.07 5.94 2.80
CA GLU A 211 13.79 5.15 3.80
C GLU A 211 13.11 3.83 4.14
N VAL A 212 11.81 3.68 3.90
CA VAL A 212 11.08 2.43 4.11
C VAL A 212 11.65 1.27 3.29
N LEU A 213 12.26 1.58 2.15
CA LEU A 213 12.91 0.59 1.30
C LEU A 213 14.08 -0.12 1.99
N LYS A 214 14.70 0.50 3.00
CA LYS A 214 15.74 -0.15 3.81
C LYS A 214 15.13 -1.25 4.69
N VAL A 215 13.99 -0.98 5.31
CA VAL A 215 13.28 -1.96 6.14
C VAL A 215 12.74 -3.10 5.28
N THR A 216 12.07 -2.79 4.18
CA THR A 216 11.48 -3.80 3.30
C THR A 216 12.52 -4.66 2.58
N ASN A 217 13.77 -4.20 2.49
CA ASN A 217 14.92 -4.93 1.92
C ASN A 217 15.76 -5.67 2.99
N THR A 218 15.33 -5.66 4.25
CA THR A 218 15.99 -6.43 5.33
C THR A 218 15.57 -7.89 5.22
N THR A 219 16.55 -8.79 5.06
CA THR A 219 16.28 -10.25 4.96
C THR A 219 15.93 -10.86 6.31
N ASN A 220 16.69 -10.52 7.33
CA ASN A 220 16.51 -11.04 8.70
C ASN A 220 16.74 -9.93 9.71
N GLU A 221 16.01 -9.96 10.82
CA GLU A 221 16.17 -9.05 11.95
C GLU A 221 15.72 -9.72 13.24
N THR A 222 16.41 -9.46 14.36
CA THR A 222 16.00 -9.99 15.66
C THR A 222 14.98 -9.04 16.29
N PHE A 223 13.77 -9.53 16.51
CA PHE A 223 12.73 -8.83 17.26
C PHE A 223 12.86 -9.08 18.75
N GLY A 224 12.63 -8.03 19.57
CA GLY A 224 12.67 -8.12 21.02
C GLY A 224 14.08 -8.40 21.56
N GLU A 225 15.11 -7.85 20.93
CA GLU A 225 16.49 -7.95 21.41
C GLU A 225 16.59 -7.43 22.86
N GLY A 226 17.20 -8.22 23.74
CA GLY A 226 17.29 -7.89 25.17
C GLY A 226 16.07 -8.29 26.01
N THR A 227 15.02 -8.84 25.41
CA THR A 227 13.91 -9.48 26.14
C THR A 227 14.25 -10.93 26.50
N GLN A 228 13.36 -11.59 27.25
CA GLN A 228 13.54 -13.02 27.59
C GLN A 228 13.27 -13.97 26.42
N SER A 229 12.64 -13.48 25.35
CA SER A 229 12.19 -14.31 24.20
C SER A 229 12.42 -13.57 22.88
N PRO A 230 13.68 -13.31 22.50
CA PRO A 230 13.96 -12.73 21.20
C PRO A 230 13.59 -13.70 20.07
N VAL A 231 13.13 -13.17 18.94
CA VAL A 231 12.69 -13.95 17.78
C VAL A 231 13.41 -13.45 16.54
N GLU A 232 13.96 -14.37 15.75
CA GLU A 232 14.48 -14.06 14.42
C GLU A 232 13.34 -13.91 13.44
N MET A 233 13.19 -12.72 12.89
CA MET A 233 12.25 -12.44 11.80
C MET A 233 12.91 -12.74 10.47
N VAL A 234 12.18 -13.38 9.56
CA VAL A 234 12.63 -13.65 8.19
C VAL A 234 11.65 -12.96 7.24
N ASN A 235 12.19 -12.21 6.29
CA ASN A 235 11.36 -11.51 5.32
C ASN A 235 10.64 -12.49 4.39
N TRP A 236 9.35 -12.28 4.19
CA TRP A 236 8.54 -13.10 3.28
C TRP A 236 8.82 -12.83 1.79
N ASN A 237 9.54 -11.77 1.48
CA ASN A 237 9.95 -11.48 0.11
C ASN A 237 11.19 -12.31 -0.28
N TRP A 238 10.97 -13.43 -0.91
CA TRP A 238 12.05 -14.35 -1.33
C TRP A 238 12.83 -13.87 -2.55
N MET A 239 12.58 -12.66 -3.03
CA MET A 239 13.36 -12.01 -4.10
C MET A 239 14.49 -11.11 -3.56
N LEU A 240 14.65 -11.04 -2.23
CA LEU A 240 15.74 -10.31 -1.57
C LEU A 240 17.05 -11.09 -1.60
#